data_395521210ee374816d36f59519915ee1
#
_entry.id   395521210ee374816d36f59519915ee1
#
_cell.length_a   1.000
_cell.length_b   1.000
_cell.length_c   1.000
_cell.angle_alpha   90.00
_cell.angle_beta   90.00
_cell.angle_gamma   90.00
#
_symmetry.space_group_name_H-M   'P 1'
#
loop_
_entity.id
_entity.type
_entity.pdbx_description
1 polymer ?
#
loop_
_entity_poly.entity_id
_entity_poly.type
_entity_poly.pdbx_seq_one_letter_code
_entity_poly.pdbx_strand_id
1 'polypeptide(L)' 'MIFHIAICGPDAGLRSGLERQCMEYFARREDACIVQQLADPEQLLRREAGAE' A
#
# COMPACT_ATOMS: atom_id res chain seq x y z
N MET A 1 -6.25 -9.19 12.86
CA MET A 1 -4.89 -8.96 12.35
C MET A 1 -4.91 -7.73 11.45
N ILE A 2 -3.87 -6.89 11.51
CA ILE A 2 -3.76 -5.71 10.68
C ILE A 2 -2.67 -5.93 9.63
N PHE A 3 -3.03 -5.73 8.36
CA PHE A 3 -2.09 -5.89 7.26
C PHE A 3 -1.58 -4.53 6.80
N HIS A 4 -0.30 -4.44 6.53
CA HIS A 4 0.31 -3.23 5.99
C HIS A 4 0.71 -3.51 4.54
N ILE A 5 0.16 -2.71 3.63
CA ILE A 5 0.37 -2.90 2.20
C ILE A 5 0.97 -1.64 1.61
N ALA A 6 2.05 -1.79 0.85
CA ALA A 6 2.66 -0.68 0.13
C ALA A 6 2.46 -0.90 -1.36
N ILE A 7 1.92 0.10 -2.03
CA ILE A 7 1.70 0.06 -3.48
C ILE A 7 2.62 1.09 -4.12
N CYS A 8 3.53 0.64 -4.97
CA CYS A 8 4.49 1.49 -5.64
C CYS A 8 4.23 1.52 -7.14
N GLY A 9 4.36 2.68 -7.74
CA GLY A 9 4.24 2.84 -9.18
C GLY A 9 4.07 4.29 -9.57
N PRO A 10 4.42 4.67 -10.82
CA PRO A 10 4.33 6.06 -11.27
C PRO A 10 2.91 6.52 -11.57
N ASP A 11 1.98 5.60 -11.81
CA ASP A 11 0.61 5.94 -12.22
C ASP A 11 -0.31 5.98 -11.01
N ALA A 12 -0.76 7.19 -10.64
CA ALA A 12 -1.64 7.38 -9.49
C ALA A 12 -2.98 6.69 -9.66
N GLY A 13 -3.50 6.63 -10.87
CA GLY A 13 -4.77 5.96 -11.14
C GLY A 13 -4.71 4.46 -10.89
N LEU A 14 -3.62 3.83 -11.33
CA LEU A 14 -3.40 2.41 -11.08
C LEU A 14 -3.21 2.14 -9.59
N ARG A 15 -2.45 2.99 -8.89
CA ARG A 15 -2.26 2.82 -7.46
C ARG A 15 -3.59 2.89 -6.71
N SER A 16 -4.43 3.86 -7.06
CA SER A 16 -5.73 4.02 -6.40
C SER A 16 -6.66 2.85 -6.69
N GLY A 17 -6.63 2.31 -7.91
CA GLY A 17 -7.41 1.13 -8.26
C GLY A 17 -6.99 -0.09 -7.46
N LEU A 18 -5.68 -0.29 -7.32
CA LEU A 18 -5.17 -1.41 -6.54
C LEU A 18 -5.50 -1.26 -5.06
N GLU A 19 -5.40 -0.04 -4.54
CA GLU A 19 -5.77 0.21 -3.15
C GLU A 19 -7.23 -0.16 -2.89
N ARG A 20 -8.12 0.26 -3.79
CA ARG A 20 -9.54 -0.07 -3.66
C ARG A 20 -9.77 -1.57 -3.66
N GLN A 21 -9.13 -2.29 -4.57
CA GLN A 21 -9.26 -3.74 -4.64
C GLN A 21 -8.76 -4.41 -3.36
N CYS A 22 -7.64 -3.94 -2.83
CA CYS A 22 -7.11 -4.48 -1.59
C CYS A 22 -8.07 -4.24 -0.43
N MET A 23 -8.60 -3.03 -0.33
CA MET A 23 -9.51 -2.70 0.76
C MET A 23 -10.79 -3.52 0.69
N GLU A 24 -11.34 -3.72 -0.51
CA GLU A 24 -12.52 -4.56 -0.68
C GLU A 24 -12.25 -6.01 -0.31
N TYR A 25 -11.09 -6.52 -0.70
CA TYR A 25 -10.71 -7.89 -0.39
C TYR A 25 -10.61 -8.12 1.10
N PHE A 26 -9.91 -7.23 1.81
CA PHE A 26 -9.77 -7.39 3.25
C PHE A 26 -11.05 -7.10 4.01
N ALA A 27 -11.90 -6.21 3.51
CA ALA A 27 -13.20 -5.96 4.12
C ALA A 27 -14.08 -7.20 4.10
N ARG A 28 -14.04 -7.96 3.01
CA ARG A 28 -14.81 -9.22 2.91
C ARG A 28 -14.32 -10.27 3.89
N ARG A 29 -13.05 -10.21 4.25
CA ARG A 29 -12.47 -11.16 5.20
C ARG A 29 -12.54 -10.66 6.64
N GLU A 30 -13.13 -9.50 6.84
CA GLU A 30 -13.23 -8.86 8.15
C GLU A 30 -11.85 -8.58 8.77
N ASP A 31 -10.84 -8.38 7.92
CA ASP A 31 -9.51 -7.99 8.34
C ASP A 31 -9.31 -6.50 8.11
N ALA A 32 -8.44 -5.89 8.90
CA ALA A 32 -8.06 -4.51 8.72
C ALA A 32 -6.82 -4.42 7.85
N CYS A 33 -6.74 -3.40 7.01
CA CYS A 33 -5.53 -3.15 6.25
C CYS A 33 -5.20 -1.65 6.21
N ILE A 34 -3.91 -1.36 6.21
CA ILE A 34 -3.40 -0.01 6.05
C ILE A 34 -2.65 0.01 4.73
N VAL A 35 -3.10 0.85 3.80
CA VAL A 35 -2.52 0.93 2.47
C VAL A 35 -1.77 2.24 2.32
N GLN A 36 -0.55 2.15 1.83
CA GLN A 36 0.28 3.30 1.54
C GLN A 36 0.65 3.31 0.06
N GLN A 37 0.47 4.45 -0.60
CA GLN A 37 0.82 4.63 -1.99
C GLN A 37 2.14 5.39 -2.09
N LEU A 38 3.04 4.90 -2.94
CA LEU A 38 4.33 5.52 -3.17
C LEU A 38 4.53 5.67 -4.67
N ALA A 39 4.87 6.88 -5.10
CA ALA A 39 5.09 7.15 -6.52
C ALA A 39 6.41 6.58 -7.02
N ASP A 40 7.37 6.41 -6.13
CA ASP A 40 8.74 6.04 -6.48
C ASP A 40 9.23 4.93 -5.55
N PRO A 41 9.71 3.79 -6.11
CA PRO A 41 10.25 2.71 -5.27
C PRO A 41 11.39 3.15 -4.36
N GLU A 42 12.14 4.18 -4.75
CA GLU A 42 13.21 4.69 -3.91
C GLU A 42 12.70 5.22 -2.58
N GLN A 43 11.47 5.76 -2.57
CA GLN A 43 10.87 6.24 -1.33
C GLN A 43 10.69 5.12 -0.33
N LEU A 44 10.31 3.95 -0.80
CA LEU A 44 10.14 2.79 0.06
C LEU A 44 11.48 2.34 0.65
N LEU A 45 12.51 2.30 -0.19
CA LEU A 45 13.85 1.93 0.26
C LEU A 45 14.39 2.91 1.29
N ARG A 46 14.17 4.21 1.06
CA ARG A 46 14.61 5.23 2.02
C ARG A 46 13.92 5.09 3.37
N ARG A 47 12.63 4.76 3.35
CA ARG A 47 11.88 4.60 4.58
C ARG A 47 12.36 3.42 5.38
N GLU A 48 12.65 2.31 4.73
CA GLU A 48 13.17 1.15 5.43
C GLU A 48 14.56 1.41 5.97
N ALA A 49 15.40 2.10 5.21
CA ALA A 49 16.75 2.45 5.65
C ALA A 49 16.71 3.43 6.82
N GLY A 50 15.69 4.30 6.86
CA GLY A 50 15.55 5.27 7.93
C GLY A 50 14.77 4.80 9.15
N ALA A 51 14.25 3.58 9.10
CA ALA A 51 13.42 3.06 10.18
C ALA A 51 14.20 2.66 11.41
N GLU A 52 15.50 2.67 11.30
CA GLU A 52 16.36 2.42 12.46
C GLU A 52 16.42 3.66 13.34
#